data_cb385e641398b184ab3a79ab584babab
#
_entry.id   cb385e641398b184ab3a79ab584babab
#
_cell.length_a   1.000
_cell.length_b   1.000
_cell.length_c   1.000
_cell.angle_alpha   90.00
_cell.angle_beta   90.00
_cell.angle_gamma   90.00
#
_symmetry.space_group_name_H-M   'P 1'
#
loop_
_entity.id
_entity.type
_entity.pdbx_description
1 polymer ?
#
loop_
_entity_poly.entity_id
_entity_poly.type
_entity_poly.pdbx_seq_one_letter_code
_entity_poly.pdbx_strand_id
1 'polypeptide(L)'
;MSFDSIDLLTGKIFQVTWDTGRRCNYDCSYCPVHRHDNHSRHATLEELKKNVDFVYEYTDVYMQYRNTKIANFGFTGGEPTVNPHFIPFAQYLKQQYEEKYKDRWEAGFALTTNGAMGEKMGQAVMENFGHATVSYHSESDNKLKQQVKDRILQFAYQGPLYEFTVSVNVMFHAEYFDECVELCEFLKQHEVDFVPRVIGEEPDSAPSFAHKYSEEQLQWFKDYWKKVNEEKSENETAWALSAASNKVKNKEKVIGNNIGRPCCGSRDMMLHTGNTTRKSNFVDFREFKGWNCSVNWFFLHLEQQTDTVYHHQTCQARLDGTRGPIGKISEGDKIVADLRKKLESGTMPTVICPRQTCGCGLCAPKSMDKEKYMNIVKNHIDTGVLDANNRK
;
A
#
# COMPACT_ATOMS: atom_id res chain seq x y z
N MET A 1 0.98 -30.14 -8.48
CA MET A 1 -0.25 -29.41 -8.84
C MET A 1 0.18 -28.09 -9.43
N SER A 2 -0.17 -27.80 -10.67
CA SER A 2 0.06 -26.47 -11.26
C SER A 2 -1.04 -25.54 -10.72
N PHE A 3 -0.65 -24.53 -9.96
CA PHE A 3 -1.58 -23.48 -9.59
C PHE A 3 -1.82 -22.61 -10.83
N ASP A 4 -3.05 -22.53 -11.27
CA ASP A 4 -3.48 -21.76 -12.42
C ASP A 4 -4.34 -20.54 -12.03
N SER A 5 -4.57 -20.35 -10.74
CA SER A 5 -5.34 -19.24 -10.19
C SER A 5 -4.88 -18.84 -8.79
N ILE A 6 -5.02 -17.57 -8.47
CA ILE A 6 -4.75 -16.97 -7.15
C ILE A 6 -5.97 -16.14 -6.76
N ASP A 7 -6.59 -16.48 -5.63
CA ASP A 7 -7.67 -15.70 -5.00
C ASP A 7 -7.24 -15.36 -3.57
N LEU A 8 -6.79 -14.13 -3.37
CA LEU A 8 -6.29 -13.66 -2.10
C LEU A 8 -7.35 -12.86 -1.35
N LEU A 9 -7.40 -13.03 -0.03
CA LEU A 9 -8.34 -12.31 0.85
C LEU A 9 -8.23 -10.78 0.73
N THR A 10 -7.05 -10.26 0.39
CA THR A 10 -6.82 -8.83 0.18
C THR A 10 -7.55 -8.26 -1.03
N GLY A 11 -7.94 -9.08 -1.98
CA GLY A 11 -8.77 -8.67 -3.13
C GLY A 11 -10.20 -8.24 -2.78
N LYS A 12 -10.62 -8.34 -1.52
CA LYS A 12 -11.96 -7.92 -1.10
C LYS A 12 -12.08 -6.41 -0.88
N ILE A 13 -10.98 -5.73 -0.58
CA ILE A 13 -10.95 -4.30 -0.25
C ILE A 13 -10.52 -3.51 -1.48
N PHE A 14 -11.23 -2.43 -1.78
CA PHE A 14 -10.78 -1.50 -2.81
C PHE A 14 -9.65 -0.62 -2.26
N GLN A 15 -8.51 -0.59 -2.96
CA GLN A 15 -7.32 0.11 -2.49
C GLN A 15 -7.03 1.32 -3.38
N VAL A 16 -6.98 2.48 -2.77
CA VAL A 16 -6.53 3.71 -3.39
C VAL A 16 -5.17 4.07 -2.82
N THR A 17 -4.17 4.22 -3.68
CA THR A 17 -2.87 4.77 -3.30
C THR A 17 -2.69 6.14 -3.96
N TRP A 18 -2.23 7.11 -3.19
CA TRP A 18 -2.07 8.47 -3.68
C TRP A 18 -0.68 9.00 -3.33
N ASP A 19 0.13 9.18 -4.37
CA ASP A 19 1.39 9.92 -4.28
C ASP A 19 1.06 11.41 -4.29
N THR A 20 1.11 12.06 -3.11
CA THR A 20 0.69 13.45 -2.91
C THR A 20 1.66 14.49 -3.46
N GLY A 21 2.83 14.06 -3.92
CA GLY A 21 3.88 14.88 -4.52
C GLY A 21 5.26 14.26 -4.35
N ARG A 22 6.28 14.88 -4.95
CA ARG A 22 7.67 14.40 -4.88
C ARG A 22 8.48 15.09 -3.79
N ARG A 23 8.06 16.28 -3.34
CA ARG A 23 8.85 17.03 -2.39
C ARG A 23 9.04 16.27 -1.08
N CYS A 24 10.29 16.20 -0.62
CA CYS A 24 10.69 15.51 0.59
C CYS A 24 11.68 16.39 1.37
N ASN A 25 11.71 16.26 2.68
CA ASN A 25 12.70 16.87 3.56
C ASN A 25 13.90 15.96 3.84
N TYR A 26 13.92 14.75 3.24
CA TYR A 26 15.05 13.81 3.26
C TYR A 26 15.63 13.65 1.86
N ASP A 27 16.91 13.28 1.81
CA ASP A 27 17.66 12.99 0.58
C ASP A 27 18.32 11.60 0.73
N CYS A 28 17.49 10.57 0.89
CA CYS A 28 17.97 9.21 1.10
C CYS A 28 18.65 8.68 -0.15
N SER A 29 19.88 8.18 -0.01
CA SER A 29 20.72 7.70 -1.12
C SER A 29 20.09 6.60 -1.97
N TYR A 30 19.24 5.78 -1.37
CA TYR A 30 18.54 4.65 -1.99
C TYR A 30 17.14 4.99 -2.53
N CYS A 31 16.65 6.20 -2.29
CA CYS A 31 15.35 6.58 -2.81
C CYS A 31 15.45 6.90 -4.29
N PRO A 32 14.62 6.31 -5.16
CA PRO A 32 14.67 6.59 -6.59
C PRO A 32 14.46 8.08 -6.88
N VAL A 33 15.35 8.67 -7.69
CA VAL A 33 15.36 10.11 -8.03
C VAL A 33 14.05 10.61 -8.65
N HIS A 34 13.25 9.73 -9.22
CA HIS A 34 11.95 10.09 -9.78
C HIS A 34 10.84 10.15 -8.74
N ARG A 35 11.08 9.67 -7.51
CA ARG A 35 10.08 9.62 -6.43
C ARG A 35 10.18 10.76 -5.45
N HIS A 36 11.34 11.37 -5.30
CA HIS A 36 11.53 12.47 -4.36
C HIS A 36 12.46 13.55 -4.93
N ASP A 37 12.26 14.76 -4.46
CA ASP A 37 13.14 15.91 -4.64
C ASP A 37 12.83 16.95 -3.55
N ASN A 38 13.63 18.04 -3.51
CA ASN A 38 13.44 19.14 -2.57
C ASN A 38 12.91 20.43 -3.22
N HIS A 39 12.60 20.40 -4.52
CA HIS A 39 12.27 21.59 -5.31
C HIS A 39 10.92 21.54 -6.02
N SER A 40 10.31 20.38 -6.20
CA SER A 40 8.98 20.26 -6.78
C SER A 40 7.97 21.13 -6.03
N ARG A 41 7.03 21.73 -6.76
CA ARG A 41 5.96 22.50 -6.13
C ARG A 41 5.06 21.59 -5.28
N HIS A 42 4.54 22.14 -4.20
CA HIS A 42 3.45 21.51 -3.48
C HIS A 42 2.14 21.65 -4.27
N ALA A 43 1.30 20.63 -4.20
CA ALA A 43 -0.08 20.78 -4.62
C ALA A 43 -0.79 21.82 -3.74
N THR A 44 -1.60 22.67 -4.35
CA THR A 44 -2.43 23.65 -3.63
C THR A 44 -3.59 22.95 -2.90
N LEU A 45 -4.16 23.61 -1.92
CA LEU A 45 -5.33 23.07 -1.21
C LEU A 45 -6.50 22.80 -2.16
N GLU A 46 -6.73 23.68 -3.12
CA GLU A 46 -7.81 23.51 -4.10
C GLU A 46 -7.59 22.30 -5.03
N GLU A 47 -6.35 22.07 -5.47
CA GLU A 47 -6.02 20.88 -6.23
C GLU A 47 -6.25 19.62 -5.38
N LEU A 48 -5.82 19.62 -4.11
CA LEU A 48 -6.00 18.48 -3.22
C LEU A 48 -7.46 18.18 -2.94
N LYS A 49 -8.29 19.21 -2.70
CA LYS A 49 -9.75 19.09 -2.50
C LYS A 49 -10.43 18.51 -3.73
N LYS A 50 -10.15 19.06 -4.91
CA LYS A 50 -10.69 18.54 -6.17
C LYS A 50 -10.36 17.06 -6.36
N ASN A 51 -9.14 16.66 -6.00
CA ASN A 51 -8.71 15.28 -6.14
C ASN A 51 -9.37 14.37 -5.09
N VAL A 52 -9.66 14.85 -3.88
CA VAL A 52 -10.50 14.13 -2.89
C VAL A 52 -11.89 13.87 -3.46
N ASP A 53 -12.54 14.89 -4.00
CA ASP A 53 -13.88 14.76 -4.58
C ASP A 53 -13.89 13.73 -5.72
N PHE A 54 -12.91 13.80 -6.63
CA PHE A 54 -12.74 12.82 -7.70
C PHE A 54 -12.56 11.39 -7.17
N VAL A 55 -11.64 11.19 -6.22
CA VAL A 55 -11.33 9.86 -5.68
C VAL A 55 -12.53 9.26 -4.97
N TYR A 56 -13.26 10.06 -4.22
CA TYR A 56 -14.46 9.59 -3.53
C TYR A 56 -15.58 9.26 -4.49
N GLU A 57 -15.82 10.09 -5.50
CA GLU A 57 -16.85 9.79 -6.50
C GLU A 57 -16.49 8.52 -7.31
N TYR A 58 -15.23 8.37 -7.72
CA TYR A 58 -14.75 7.17 -8.38
C TYR A 58 -14.95 5.92 -7.51
N THR A 59 -14.56 6.01 -6.23
CA THR A 59 -14.72 4.91 -5.28
C THR A 59 -16.19 4.57 -5.07
N ASP A 60 -17.04 5.56 -4.92
CA ASP A 60 -18.46 5.38 -4.70
C ASP A 60 -19.16 4.69 -5.87
N VAL A 61 -18.84 5.08 -7.10
CA VAL A 61 -19.32 4.37 -8.28
C VAL A 61 -18.89 2.91 -8.25
N TYR A 62 -17.65 2.62 -7.86
CA TYR A 62 -17.15 1.25 -7.73
C TYR A 62 -17.90 0.46 -6.64
N MET A 63 -18.16 1.10 -5.49
CA MET A 63 -18.82 0.46 -4.35
C MET A 63 -20.26 0.03 -4.65
N GLN A 64 -20.94 0.63 -5.63
CA GLN A 64 -22.27 0.20 -6.05
C GLN A 64 -22.28 -1.23 -6.60
N TYR A 65 -21.16 -1.68 -7.18
CA TYR A 65 -21.02 -2.98 -7.83
C TYR A 65 -20.21 -4.00 -7.03
N ARG A 66 -19.81 -3.69 -5.81
CA ARG A 66 -18.98 -4.58 -4.98
C ARG A 66 -19.79 -5.21 -3.87
N ASN A 67 -19.51 -6.50 -3.58
CA ASN A 67 -20.08 -7.20 -2.42
C ASN A 67 -19.51 -6.68 -1.09
N THR A 68 -18.22 -6.36 -1.06
CA THR A 68 -17.57 -5.76 0.10
C THR A 68 -17.48 -4.25 -0.08
N LYS A 69 -18.13 -3.51 0.81
CA LYS A 69 -18.22 -2.06 0.78
C LYS A 69 -17.11 -1.41 1.64
N ILE A 70 -15.85 -1.78 1.38
CA ILE A 70 -14.70 -1.27 2.11
C ILE A 70 -13.66 -0.71 1.14
N ALA A 71 -13.20 0.51 1.37
CA ALA A 71 -12.11 1.15 0.66
C ALA A 71 -10.99 1.55 1.61
N ASN A 72 -9.74 1.40 1.20
CA ASN A 72 -8.57 1.89 1.91
C ASN A 72 -7.85 2.94 1.08
N PHE A 73 -7.58 4.09 1.70
CA PHE A 73 -6.86 5.21 1.09
C PHE A 73 -5.49 5.32 1.74
N GLY A 74 -4.44 5.03 0.98
CA GLY A 74 -3.05 5.14 1.40
C GLY A 74 -2.40 6.36 0.76
N PHE A 75 -1.88 7.26 1.58
CA PHE A 75 -1.20 8.48 1.16
C PHE A 75 0.30 8.32 1.32
N THR A 76 1.04 8.67 0.28
CA THR A 76 2.50 8.56 0.22
C THR A 76 3.06 9.61 -0.75
N GLY A 77 4.30 9.46 -1.19
CA GLY A 77 4.97 10.35 -2.14
C GLY A 77 6.42 10.57 -1.73
N GLY A 78 6.94 11.79 -1.88
CA GLY A 78 8.15 12.21 -1.19
C GLY A 78 7.90 12.17 0.33
N GLU A 79 7.52 13.31 0.91
CA GLU A 79 6.99 13.34 2.29
C GLU A 79 5.68 14.14 2.30
N PRO A 80 4.53 13.51 2.50
CA PRO A 80 3.24 14.21 2.46
C PRO A 80 3.12 15.37 3.44
N THR A 81 3.70 15.24 4.64
CA THR A 81 3.58 16.20 5.73
C THR A 81 4.38 17.49 5.55
N VAL A 82 5.28 17.57 4.55
CA VAL A 82 5.97 18.82 4.21
C VAL A 82 5.11 19.78 3.38
N ASN A 83 3.97 19.30 2.85
CA ASN A 83 3.04 20.19 2.17
C ASN A 83 2.37 21.10 3.20
N PRO A 84 2.45 22.46 3.07
CA PRO A 84 1.86 23.39 4.01
C PRO A 84 0.32 23.26 4.09
N HIS A 85 -0.29 22.64 3.10
CA HIS A 85 -1.74 22.41 3.04
C HIS A 85 -2.14 21.01 3.56
N PHE A 86 -1.20 20.22 4.12
CA PHE A 86 -1.49 18.85 4.53
C PHE A 86 -2.58 18.75 5.59
N ILE A 87 -2.55 19.59 6.65
CA ILE A 87 -3.58 19.57 7.71
C ILE A 87 -4.96 19.91 7.15
N PRO A 88 -5.17 21.07 6.47
CA PRO A 88 -6.48 21.38 5.91
C PRO A 88 -6.94 20.37 4.84
N PHE A 89 -6.02 19.74 4.13
CA PHE A 89 -6.33 18.61 3.22
C PHE A 89 -6.86 17.40 4.00
N ALA A 90 -6.18 16.97 5.06
CA ALA A 90 -6.57 15.81 5.86
C ALA A 90 -7.94 16.04 6.54
N GLN A 91 -8.18 17.26 7.03
CA GLN A 91 -9.48 17.67 7.59
C GLN A 91 -10.59 17.61 6.53
N TYR A 92 -10.34 18.13 5.33
CA TYR A 92 -11.29 18.08 4.22
C TYR A 92 -11.60 16.64 3.80
N LEU A 93 -10.57 15.81 3.68
CA LEU A 93 -10.69 14.38 3.36
C LEU A 93 -11.67 13.69 4.35
N LYS A 94 -11.43 13.83 5.65
CA LYS A 94 -12.27 13.23 6.69
C LYS A 94 -13.69 13.80 6.66
N GLN A 95 -13.84 15.12 6.60
CA GLN A 95 -15.14 15.79 6.56
C GLN A 95 -16.00 15.31 5.37
N GLN A 96 -15.43 15.29 4.15
CA GLN A 96 -16.17 14.84 2.96
C GLN A 96 -16.62 13.38 3.06
N TYR A 97 -15.79 12.51 3.64
CA TYR A 97 -16.17 11.12 3.87
C TYR A 97 -17.33 11.04 4.87
N GLU A 98 -17.23 11.68 6.03
CA GLU A 98 -18.24 11.63 7.08
C GLU A 98 -19.59 12.21 6.63
N GLU A 99 -19.57 13.30 5.86
CA GLU A 99 -20.78 13.97 5.38
C GLU A 99 -21.48 13.26 4.24
N LYS A 100 -20.75 12.61 3.32
CA LYS A 100 -21.33 12.14 2.05
C LYS A 100 -21.29 10.63 1.85
N TYR A 101 -20.33 9.91 2.47
CA TYR A 101 -20.03 8.54 2.08
C TYR A 101 -20.07 7.52 3.21
N LYS A 102 -20.00 7.94 4.47
CA LYS A 102 -19.92 7.10 5.67
C LYS A 102 -21.05 6.07 5.74
N ASP A 103 -22.27 6.44 5.36
CA ASP A 103 -23.44 5.54 5.37
C ASP A 103 -23.49 4.61 4.14
N ARG A 104 -22.59 4.76 3.19
CA ARG A 104 -22.59 4.02 1.92
C ARG A 104 -21.50 2.95 1.88
N TRP A 105 -20.33 3.21 2.45
CA TRP A 105 -19.20 2.29 2.50
C TRP A 105 -18.20 2.68 3.60
N GLU A 106 -17.41 1.72 4.05
CA GLU A 106 -16.41 1.91 5.08
C GLU A 106 -15.08 2.41 4.46
N ALA A 107 -14.43 3.40 5.10
CA ALA A 107 -13.13 3.90 4.68
C ALA A 107 -12.05 3.67 5.75
N GLY A 108 -10.86 3.24 5.31
CA GLY A 108 -9.63 3.32 6.07
C GLY A 108 -8.72 4.39 5.47
N PHE A 109 -8.11 5.23 6.32
CA PHE A 109 -7.13 6.24 5.90
C PHE A 109 -5.78 5.93 6.52
N ALA A 110 -4.75 5.80 5.69
CA ALA A 110 -3.40 5.52 6.14
C ALA A 110 -2.38 6.45 5.49
N LEU A 111 -1.40 6.83 6.28
CA LEU A 111 -0.29 7.68 5.86
C LEU A 111 1.01 6.89 5.90
N THR A 112 1.82 6.99 4.83
CA THR A 112 3.23 6.62 4.86
C THR A 112 4.05 7.91 4.95
N THR A 113 4.90 8.02 5.96
CA THR A 113 5.68 9.22 6.29
C THR A 113 7.07 8.84 6.78
N ASN A 114 8.03 9.74 6.63
CA ASN A 114 9.34 9.59 7.29
C ASN A 114 9.31 9.97 8.79
N GLY A 115 8.19 10.48 9.29
CA GLY A 115 7.98 10.81 10.69
C GLY A 115 8.67 12.10 11.18
N ALA A 116 9.44 12.78 10.34
CA ALA A 116 10.15 14.02 10.71
C ALA A 116 9.20 15.23 10.68
N MET A 117 8.22 15.19 11.54
CA MET A 117 7.19 16.23 11.68
C MET A 117 7.10 16.76 13.12
N GLY A 118 6.65 18.00 13.29
CA GLY A 118 6.41 18.59 14.62
C GLY A 118 5.20 17.95 15.32
N GLU A 119 5.10 18.16 16.64
CA GLU A 119 4.05 17.58 17.49
C GLU A 119 2.63 17.91 17.00
N LYS A 120 2.38 19.16 16.63
CA LYS A 120 1.06 19.59 16.09
C LYS A 120 0.68 18.85 14.82
N MET A 121 1.65 18.58 13.94
CA MET A 121 1.41 17.80 12.74
C MET A 121 1.12 16.35 13.09
N GLY A 122 1.86 15.77 14.04
CA GLY A 122 1.61 14.42 14.54
C GLY A 122 0.21 14.28 15.14
N GLN A 123 -0.25 15.25 15.91
CA GLN A 123 -1.61 15.29 16.43
C GLN A 123 -2.65 15.32 15.29
N ALA A 124 -2.47 16.21 14.31
CA ALA A 124 -3.38 16.30 13.16
C ALA A 124 -3.42 14.99 12.35
N VAL A 125 -2.31 14.26 12.28
CA VAL A 125 -2.28 12.92 11.66
C VAL A 125 -3.15 11.95 12.46
N MET A 126 -3.02 11.86 13.78
CA MET A 126 -3.85 10.99 14.61
C MET A 126 -5.34 11.31 14.54
N GLU A 127 -5.69 12.59 14.46
CA GLU A 127 -7.08 13.07 14.39
C GLU A 127 -7.77 12.72 13.05
N ASN A 128 -7.01 12.60 11.96
CA ASN A 128 -7.59 12.49 10.61
C ASN A 128 -7.29 11.16 9.89
N PHE A 129 -6.38 10.35 10.41
CA PHE A 129 -6.04 9.04 9.86
C PHE A 129 -6.28 7.94 10.90
N GLY A 130 -6.48 6.71 10.44
CA GLY A 130 -6.57 5.54 11.31
C GLY A 130 -5.23 4.82 11.49
N HIS A 131 -4.24 5.12 10.61
CA HIS A 131 -2.95 4.45 10.65
C HIS A 131 -1.83 5.31 10.05
N ALA A 132 -0.62 5.25 10.64
CA ALA A 132 0.59 5.67 9.99
C ALA A 132 1.62 4.54 9.90
N THR A 133 2.26 4.42 8.74
CA THR A 133 3.49 3.68 8.58
C THR A 133 4.64 4.67 8.56
N VAL A 134 5.45 4.67 9.61
CA VAL A 134 6.64 5.52 9.70
C VAL A 134 7.83 4.78 9.08
N SER A 135 8.46 5.35 8.07
CA SER A 135 9.70 4.86 7.50
C SER A 135 10.88 5.52 8.21
N TYR A 136 11.60 4.75 9.02
CA TYR A 136 12.81 5.24 9.68
C TYR A 136 14.01 5.09 8.75
N HIS A 137 14.66 6.23 8.47
CA HIS A 137 15.79 6.33 7.55
C HIS A 137 17.07 6.63 8.35
N SER A 138 17.94 5.65 8.48
CA SER A 138 19.15 5.72 9.29
C SER A 138 20.22 6.68 8.76
N GLU A 139 20.15 7.11 7.50
CA GLU A 139 21.04 8.12 6.91
C GLU A 139 20.75 9.55 7.37
N SER A 140 19.60 9.81 7.99
CA SER A 140 19.24 11.15 8.45
C SER A 140 20.12 11.62 9.61
N ASP A 141 20.19 12.92 9.86
CA ASP A 141 20.95 13.45 10.99
C ASP A 141 20.33 13.05 12.34
N ASN A 142 21.15 13.10 13.40
CA ASN A 142 20.74 12.64 14.73
C ASN A 142 19.55 13.43 15.31
N LYS A 143 19.42 14.70 14.97
CA LYS A 143 18.28 15.52 15.43
C LYS A 143 16.98 15.04 14.80
N LEU A 144 16.99 14.76 13.50
CA LEU A 144 15.84 14.20 12.79
C LEU A 144 15.52 12.79 13.27
N LYS A 145 16.53 11.94 13.49
CA LYS A 145 16.33 10.60 14.07
C LYS A 145 15.63 10.66 15.43
N GLN A 146 16.05 11.57 16.32
CA GLN A 146 15.39 11.74 17.60
C GLN A 146 13.96 12.23 17.44
N GLN A 147 13.73 13.21 16.58
CA GLN A 147 12.37 13.70 16.28
C GLN A 147 11.45 12.58 15.77
N VAL A 148 11.96 11.69 14.92
CA VAL A 148 11.19 10.52 14.43
C VAL A 148 10.87 9.54 15.56
N LYS A 149 11.86 9.23 16.45
CA LYS A 149 11.62 8.39 17.63
C LYS A 149 10.53 8.99 18.54
N ASP A 150 10.63 10.30 18.83
CA ASP A 150 9.62 11.01 19.63
C ASP A 150 8.22 10.94 18.98
N ARG A 151 8.17 11.03 17.66
CA ARG A 151 6.92 10.94 16.90
C ARG A 151 6.33 9.55 16.93
N ILE A 152 7.15 8.53 16.79
CA ILE A 152 6.73 7.13 16.90
C ILE A 152 6.13 6.87 18.30
N LEU A 153 6.80 7.35 19.36
CA LEU A 153 6.28 7.21 20.73
C LEU A 153 5.00 7.99 20.95
N GLN A 154 4.89 9.21 20.40
CA GLN A 154 3.61 9.95 20.44
C GLN A 154 2.49 9.15 19.79
N PHE A 155 2.71 8.60 18.61
CA PHE A 155 1.72 7.78 17.90
C PHE A 155 1.37 6.52 18.69
N ALA A 156 2.34 5.84 19.29
CA ALA A 156 2.12 4.62 20.05
C ALA A 156 1.29 4.87 21.31
N TYR A 157 1.61 5.92 22.06
CA TYR A 157 0.99 6.16 23.37
C TYR A 157 -0.27 7.02 23.31
N GLN A 158 -0.35 7.98 22.40
CA GLN A 158 -1.52 8.84 22.25
C GLN A 158 -2.50 8.35 21.20
N GLY A 159 -2.01 7.60 20.20
CA GLY A 159 -2.83 7.10 19.09
C GLY A 159 -4.11 6.37 19.52
N PRO A 160 -4.08 5.49 20.54
CA PRO A 160 -5.28 4.81 21.01
C PRO A 160 -6.44 5.73 21.41
N LEU A 161 -6.16 6.98 21.82
CA LEU A 161 -7.18 7.98 22.13
C LEU A 161 -7.94 8.48 20.89
N TYR A 162 -7.37 8.28 19.72
CA TYR A 162 -7.90 8.68 18.41
C TYR A 162 -8.26 7.46 17.53
N GLU A 163 -8.29 6.26 18.08
CA GLU A 163 -8.44 5.01 17.31
C GLU A 163 -7.36 4.85 16.22
N PHE A 164 -6.19 5.43 16.46
CA PHE A 164 -5.06 5.46 15.54
C PHE A 164 -4.01 4.42 15.92
N THR A 165 -3.38 3.84 14.91
CA THR A 165 -2.30 2.86 15.05
C THR A 165 -1.05 3.30 14.30
N VAL A 166 0.11 2.81 14.74
CA VAL A 166 1.40 3.06 14.07
C VAL A 166 2.12 1.75 13.80
N SER A 167 2.81 1.70 12.66
CA SER A 167 3.84 0.69 12.38
C SER A 167 5.09 1.36 11.83
N VAL A 168 6.25 0.73 12.03
CA VAL A 168 7.53 1.29 11.60
C VAL A 168 8.18 0.39 10.56
N ASN A 169 8.52 0.94 9.39
CA ASN A 169 9.47 0.32 8.47
C ASN A 169 10.88 0.79 8.87
N VAL A 170 11.69 -0.10 9.42
CA VAL A 170 13.09 0.19 9.70
C VAL A 170 13.89 -0.08 8.43
N MET A 171 14.34 1.00 7.77
CA MET A 171 15.09 0.92 6.52
C MET A 171 16.55 0.61 6.86
N PHE A 172 16.94 -0.66 6.75
CA PHE A 172 18.28 -1.12 7.09
C PHE A 172 19.27 -0.70 6.02
N HIS A 173 20.06 0.32 6.30
CA HIS A 173 21.22 0.69 5.49
C HIS A 173 22.45 -0.08 5.99
N ALA A 174 23.25 -0.66 5.09
CA ALA A 174 24.36 -1.52 5.49
C ALA A 174 25.38 -0.83 6.43
N GLU A 175 25.65 0.47 6.20
CA GLU A 175 26.57 1.26 7.03
C GLU A 175 26.01 1.60 8.43
N TYR A 176 24.68 1.63 8.58
CA TYR A 176 23.98 1.96 9.85
C TYR A 176 23.26 0.75 10.42
N PHE A 177 23.75 -0.45 10.10
CA PHE A 177 23.05 -1.69 10.40
C PHE A 177 22.80 -1.88 11.89
N ASP A 178 23.83 -1.66 12.73
CA ASP A 178 23.74 -1.83 14.18
C ASP A 178 22.75 -0.85 14.80
N GLU A 179 22.72 0.40 14.32
CA GLU A 179 21.71 1.39 14.74
C GLU A 179 20.27 0.92 14.41
N CYS A 180 20.10 0.28 13.27
CA CYS A 180 18.79 -0.27 12.89
C CYS A 180 18.40 -1.45 13.78
N VAL A 181 19.35 -2.29 14.19
CA VAL A 181 19.10 -3.37 15.16
C VAL A 181 18.72 -2.79 16.53
N GLU A 182 19.47 -1.79 17.03
CA GLU A 182 19.13 -1.09 18.28
C GLU A 182 17.74 -0.46 18.24
N LEU A 183 17.37 0.13 17.10
CA LEU A 183 16.01 0.66 16.91
C LEU A 183 14.95 -0.45 16.96
N CYS A 184 15.20 -1.61 16.38
CA CYS A 184 14.26 -2.73 16.46
C CYS A 184 14.02 -3.17 17.91
N GLU A 185 15.09 -3.24 18.73
CA GLU A 185 14.96 -3.56 20.16
C GLU A 185 14.21 -2.44 20.92
N PHE A 186 14.51 -1.17 20.62
CA PHE A 186 13.76 -0.04 21.18
C PHE A 186 12.26 -0.11 20.84
N LEU A 187 11.90 -0.37 19.59
CA LEU A 187 10.51 -0.48 19.17
C LEU A 187 9.80 -1.64 19.86
N LYS A 188 10.49 -2.77 20.04
CA LYS A 188 9.99 -3.92 20.74
C LYS A 188 9.72 -3.64 22.23
N GLN A 189 10.63 -2.90 22.91
CA GLN A 189 10.45 -2.48 24.31
C GLN A 189 9.22 -1.58 24.50
N HIS A 190 8.85 -0.80 23.46
CA HIS A 190 7.69 0.09 23.47
C HIS A 190 6.44 -0.52 22.83
N GLU A 191 6.46 -1.83 22.54
CA GLU A 191 5.35 -2.58 21.93
C GLU A 191 4.87 -1.98 20.60
N VAL A 192 5.78 -1.35 19.84
CA VAL A 192 5.50 -0.78 18.53
C VAL A 192 5.71 -1.81 17.44
N ASP A 193 4.71 -2.03 16.61
CA ASP A 193 4.81 -2.91 15.45
C ASP A 193 5.87 -2.39 14.46
N PHE A 194 6.80 -3.24 14.05
CA PHE A 194 7.81 -2.86 13.07
C PHE A 194 8.16 -3.96 12.08
N VAL A 195 8.74 -3.55 10.97
CA VAL A 195 9.21 -4.45 9.90
C VAL A 195 10.60 -4.02 9.47
N PRO A 196 11.64 -4.83 9.69
CA PRO A 196 12.94 -4.61 9.07
C PRO A 196 12.83 -4.67 7.55
N ARG A 197 13.32 -3.62 6.88
CA ARG A 197 13.32 -3.51 5.43
C ARG A 197 14.74 -3.56 4.90
N VAL A 198 15.03 -4.59 4.11
CA VAL A 198 16.26 -4.66 3.30
C VAL A 198 16.15 -3.60 2.21
N ILE A 199 17.18 -2.76 2.09
CA ILE A 199 17.33 -1.86 0.96
C ILE A 199 18.01 -2.67 -0.14
N GLY A 200 17.25 -3.01 -1.17
CA GLY A 200 17.70 -3.84 -2.28
C GLY A 200 17.72 -3.07 -3.60
N GLU A 201 18.35 -3.68 -4.59
CA GLU A 201 18.19 -3.22 -5.98
C GLU A 201 16.75 -3.44 -6.42
N GLU A 202 16.03 -2.38 -6.73
CA GLU A 202 14.83 -2.53 -7.55
C GLU A 202 15.28 -2.81 -8.98
N PRO A 203 14.71 -3.80 -9.69
CA PRO A 203 15.14 -4.18 -11.04
C PRO A 203 15.13 -3.05 -12.08
N ASP A 204 14.37 -2.00 -11.81
CA ASP A 204 14.15 -0.86 -12.71
C ASP A 204 14.69 0.48 -12.12
N SER A 205 15.35 0.45 -10.96
CA SER A 205 16.00 1.64 -10.38
C SER A 205 17.44 1.76 -10.89
N ALA A 206 17.94 3.01 -10.99
CA ALA A 206 19.29 3.29 -11.45
C ALA A 206 20.34 2.45 -10.70
N PRO A 207 21.42 2.00 -11.35
CA PRO A 207 22.31 0.93 -10.89
C PRO A 207 23.14 1.23 -9.63
N SER A 208 22.89 2.30 -8.92
CA SER A 208 23.76 2.81 -7.85
C SER A 208 23.37 2.43 -6.42
N PHE A 209 22.31 1.66 -6.19
CA PHE A 209 21.75 1.49 -4.85
C PHE A 209 21.80 0.08 -4.25
N ALA A 210 22.67 -0.80 -4.78
CA ALA A 210 22.94 -2.06 -4.13
C ALA A 210 23.71 -1.81 -2.82
N HIS A 211 23.01 -1.73 -1.70
CA HIS A 211 23.66 -1.82 -0.40
C HIS A 211 24.21 -3.22 -0.24
N LYS A 212 25.54 -3.34 -0.28
CA LYS A 212 26.22 -4.62 -0.05
C LYS A 212 26.23 -4.91 1.44
N TYR A 213 25.29 -5.71 1.87
CA TYR A 213 25.31 -6.27 3.22
C TYR A 213 26.43 -7.30 3.36
N SER A 214 27.05 -7.36 4.56
CA SER A 214 27.95 -8.45 4.92
C SER A 214 27.18 -9.77 5.08
N GLU A 215 27.91 -10.89 5.11
CA GLU A 215 27.30 -12.21 5.34
C GLU A 215 26.60 -12.28 6.71
N GLU A 216 27.20 -11.65 7.75
CA GLU A 216 26.63 -11.55 9.10
C GLU A 216 25.33 -10.75 9.11
N GLN A 217 25.28 -9.63 8.38
CA GLN A 217 24.07 -8.81 8.25
C GLN A 217 22.95 -9.57 7.53
N LEU A 218 23.28 -10.29 6.46
CA LEU A 218 22.32 -11.14 5.76
C LEU A 218 21.86 -12.33 6.62
N GLN A 219 22.76 -12.88 7.46
CA GLN A 219 22.39 -13.95 8.38
C GLN A 219 21.44 -13.44 9.46
N TRP A 220 21.66 -12.23 9.99
CA TRP A 220 20.73 -11.60 10.94
C TRP A 220 19.29 -11.52 10.40
N PHE A 221 19.10 -11.09 9.13
CA PHE A 221 17.77 -11.08 8.52
C PHE A 221 17.16 -12.47 8.44
N LYS A 222 17.94 -13.49 8.06
CA LYS A 222 17.45 -14.87 7.98
C LYS A 222 16.98 -15.36 9.35
N ASP A 223 17.76 -15.09 10.40
CA ASP A 223 17.45 -15.51 11.76
C ASP A 223 16.25 -14.76 12.33
N TYR A 224 16.18 -13.45 12.08
CA TYR A 224 15.02 -12.63 12.43
C TYR A 224 13.73 -13.18 11.81
N TRP A 225 13.72 -13.40 10.49
CA TRP A 225 12.52 -13.90 9.81
C TRP A 225 12.19 -15.35 10.17
N LYS A 226 13.20 -16.18 10.43
CA LYS A 226 12.98 -17.54 10.93
C LYS A 226 12.24 -17.49 12.26
N LYS A 227 12.72 -16.69 13.23
CA LYS A 227 12.09 -16.50 14.53
C LYS A 227 10.65 -15.99 14.42
N VAL A 228 10.42 -14.95 13.62
CA VAL A 228 9.07 -14.42 13.38
C VAL A 228 8.13 -15.46 12.76
N ASN A 229 8.62 -16.35 11.92
CA ASN A 229 7.82 -17.41 11.33
C ASN A 229 7.54 -18.55 12.32
N GLU A 230 8.49 -18.88 13.18
CA GLU A 230 8.31 -19.87 14.27
C GLU A 230 7.27 -19.39 15.26
N GLU A 231 7.38 -18.16 15.76
CA GLU A 231 6.40 -17.53 16.65
C GLU A 231 5.00 -17.46 16.03
N LYS A 232 4.91 -17.31 14.71
CA LYS A 232 3.63 -17.34 13.98
C LYS A 232 3.06 -18.74 13.87
N SER A 233 3.87 -19.76 13.59
CA SER A 233 3.39 -21.14 13.47
C SER A 233 2.85 -21.67 14.78
N GLU A 234 3.42 -21.26 15.92
CA GLU A 234 2.90 -21.55 17.25
C GLU A 234 1.60 -20.78 17.57
N ASN A 235 1.46 -19.56 17.03
CA ASN A 235 0.30 -18.70 17.25
C ASN A 235 -0.76 -18.75 16.12
N GLU A 236 -0.50 -19.43 14.99
CA GLU A 236 -1.44 -19.46 13.86
C GLU A 236 -2.77 -20.10 14.24
N THR A 237 -2.77 -21.11 15.11
CA THR A 237 -4.00 -21.70 15.65
C THR A 237 -4.72 -20.73 16.58
N ALA A 238 -3.99 -20.03 17.43
CA ALA A 238 -4.54 -19.01 18.33
C ALA A 238 -4.97 -17.75 17.55
N TRP A 239 -4.22 -17.36 16.52
CA TRP A 239 -4.51 -16.20 15.67
C TRP A 239 -5.67 -16.47 14.70
N ALA A 240 -5.77 -17.65 14.11
CA ALA A 240 -6.91 -18.05 13.29
C ALA A 240 -8.19 -18.10 14.13
N LEU A 241 -8.10 -18.59 15.38
CA LEU A 241 -9.20 -18.60 16.34
C LEU A 241 -9.51 -17.19 16.85
N SER A 242 -8.51 -16.34 17.13
CA SER A 242 -8.72 -14.95 17.54
C SER A 242 -9.22 -14.08 16.39
N ALA A 243 -8.73 -14.28 15.17
CA ALA A 243 -9.22 -13.60 13.97
C ALA A 243 -10.67 -14.01 13.63
N ALA A 244 -11.05 -15.28 13.90
CA ALA A 244 -12.42 -15.74 13.77
C ALA A 244 -13.32 -15.17 14.88
N SER A 245 -12.84 -15.08 16.14
CA SER A 245 -13.58 -14.50 17.27
C SER A 245 -13.62 -12.97 17.24
N ASN A 246 -12.57 -12.31 16.75
CA ASN A 246 -12.51 -10.86 16.59
C ASN A 246 -13.31 -10.35 15.37
N LYS A 247 -13.63 -11.22 14.39
CA LYS A 247 -14.59 -10.88 13.32
C LYS A 247 -15.98 -10.53 13.83
N VAL A 248 -16.33 -10.99 15.02
CA VAL A 248 -17.65 -10.75 15.64
C VAL A 248 -17.62 -9.57 16.61
N LYS A 249 -16.46 -9.23 17.20
CA LYS A 249 -16.36 -8.19 18.27
C LYS A 249 -15.64 -6.90 17.86
N ASN A 250 -14.86 -6.87 16.78
CA ASN A 250 -14.09 -5.70 16.36
C ASN A 250 -14.19 -5.52 14.85
N LYS A 251 -15.37 -5.19 14.33
CA LYS A 251 -15.53 -4.71 12.94
C LYS A 251 -14.62 -3.50 12.64
N GLU A 252 -14.31 -2.69 13.64
CA GLU A 252 -13.57 -1.43 13.53
C GLU A 252 -12.04 -1.60 13.47
N LYS A 253 -11.48 -2.62 14.11
CA LYS A 253 -10.01 -2.82 14.13
C LYS A 253 -9.39 -3.41 12.86
N VAL A 254 -10.19 -3.90 11.91
CA VAL A 254 -9.68 -4.58 10.70
C VAL A 254 -9.17 -3.58 9.66
N ILE A 255 -9.65 -2.34 9.68
CA ILE A 255 -9.36 -1.36 8.62
C ILE A 255 -7.95 -0.78 8.75
N GLY A 256 -7.46 -0.49 9.95
CA GLY A 256 -6.13 0.11 10.18
C GLY A 256 -4.95 -0.85 9.99
N ASN A 257 -5.10 -2.12 10.33
CA ASN A 257 -3.98 -3.07 10.42
C ASN A 257 -3.55 -3.71 9.09
N ASN A 258 -4.26 -3.48 7.98
CA ASN A 258 -3.95 -4.13 6.70
C ASN A 258 -3.19 -3.27 5.70
N ILE A 259 -3.05 -1.97 5.93
CA ILE A 259 -2.44 -1.04 4.95
C ILE A 259 -0.93 -1.06 5.01
N GLY A 260 -0.23 -1.55 5.83
CA GLY A 260 1.25 -1.62 5.86
C GLY A 260 1.80 -3.03 5.81
N ARG A 261 0.94 -4.04 5.83
CA ARG A 261 1.44 -5.41 5.70
C ARG A 261 1.73 -5.69 4.24
N PRO A 262 2.97 -6.04 3.90
CA PRO A 262 3.25 -6.53 2.57
C PRO A 262 2.30 -7.68 2.28
N CYS A 263 1.64 -7.63 1.14
CA CYS A 263 0.88 -8.74 0.61
C CYS A 263 1.73 -10.00 0.75
N CYS A 264 1.08 -11.11 1.06
CA CYS A 264 1.65 -12.40 1.48
C CYS A 264 2.87 -12.93 0.71
N GLY A 265 3.29 -12.32 -0.37
CA GLY A 265 4.48 -12.69 -1.13
C GLY A 265 5.69 -11.77 -0.97
N SER A 266 5.51 -10.54 -0.49
CA SER A 266 6.64 -9.58 -0.47
C SER A 266 7.63 -9.84 0.67
N ARG A 267 7.27 -10.56 1.71
CA ARG A 267 8.20 -10.95 2.77
C ARG A 267 9.23 -11.98 2.29
N ASP A 268 8.79 -12.93 1.47
CA ASP A 268 9.71 -13.94 0.90
C ASP A 268 10.51 -13.35 -0.28
N MET A 269 9.97 -12.39 -1.02
CA MET A 269 10.70 -11.77 -2.13
C MET A 269 11.83 -10.85 -1.68
N MET A 270 11.74 -10.20 -0.51
CA MET A 270 12.82 -9.33 -0.01
C MET A 270 14.06 -10.09 0.48
N LEU A 271 13.94 -11.39 0.78
CA LEU A 271 15.08 -12.24 1.16
C LEU A 271 15.75 -12.90 -0.04
N HIS A 272 15.24 -12.74 -1.25
CA HIS A 272 15.72 -13.43 -2.46
C HIS A 272 16.64 -12.58 -3.34
N THR A 273 17.43 -11.70 -2.78
CA THR A 273 18.52 -11.05 -3.52
C THR A 273 19.73 -11.95 -3.79
N GLY A 274 19.62 -13.23 -3.57
CA GLY A 274 20.68 -14.18 -3.89
C GLY A 274 20.11 -15.56 -4.17
N ASN A 275 20.12 -15.96 -5.42
CA ASN A 275 20.19 -17.33 -5.99
C ASN A 275 19.72 -18.54 -5.16
N THR A 276 18.85 -18.40 -4.20
CA THR A 276 18.25 -19.52 -3.49
C THR A 276 16.81 -19.69 -3.96
N THR A 277 16.66 -20.55 -4.94
CA THR A 277 15.39 -21.19 -5.31
C THR A 277 14.79 -21.92 -4.10
N ARG A 278 14.14 -21.21 -3.20
CA ARG A 278 13.11 -21.84 -2.41
C ARG A 278 11.91 -22.02 -3.33
N LYS A 279 11.70 -23.24 -3.75
CA LYS A 279 10.37 -23.71 -4.11
C LYS A 279 9.52 -23.58 -2.84
N SER A 280 8.96 -22.41 -2.58
CA SER A 280 7.80 -22.34 -1.74
C SER A 280 6.75 -23.19 -2.44
N ASN A 281 5.89 -23.88 -1.73
CA ASN A 281 4.75 -24.61 -2.31
C ASN A 281 3.77 -23.64 -3.01
N PHE A 282 4.12 -22.38 -3.10
CA PHE A 282 3.45 -21.31 -3.82
C PHE A 282 4.12 -21.16 -5.18
N VAL A 283 3.30 -21.12 -6.19
CA VAL A 283 3.54 -20.81 -7.60
C VAL A 283 4.94 -20.24 -7.86
N ASP A 284 5.65 -20.74 -8.85
CA ASP A 284 6.81 -20.01 -9.35
C ASP A 284 6.35 -18.62 -9.80
N PHE A 285 6.56 -17.64 -8.94
CA PHE A 285 6.11 -16.26 -9.10
C PHE A 285 6.65 -15.57 -10.37
N ARG A 286 7.39 -16.28 -11.17
CA ARG A 286 8.04 -15.78 -12.39
C ARG A 286 7.21 -15.94 -13.66
N GLU A 287 6.04 -16.60 -13.61
CA GLU A 287 5.32 -16.93 -14.84
C GLU A 287 3.87 -16.38 -14.86
N PHE A 288 3.73 -15.06 -14.76
CA PHE A 288 2.41 -14.42 -14.91
C PHE A 288 2.11 -13.91 -16.32
N LYS A 289 3.02 -14.09 -17.27
CA LYS A 289 2.77 -13.66 -18.65
C LYS A 289 1.54 -14.36 -19.22
N GLY A 290 0.59 -13.56 -19.68
CA GLY A 290 -0.67 -14.06 -20.23
C GLY A 290 -1.78 -14.29 -19.20
N TRP A 291 -1.50 -14.16 -17.89
CA TRP A 291 -2.54 -14.32 -16.88
C TRP A 291 -3.53 -13.15 -16.89
N ASN A 292 -4.80 -13.47 -16.69
CA ASN A 292 -5.85 -12.48 -16.43
C ASN A 292 -5.72 -11.96 -15.01
N CYS A 293 -5.57 -10.64 -14.83
CA CYS A 293 -5.36 -9.98 -13.55
C CYS A 293 -6.49 -9.00 -13.27
N SER A 294 -7.02 -9.02 -12.05
CA SER A 294 -8.10 -8.16 -11.59
C SER A 294 -7.63 -6.83 -10.98
N VAL A 295 -6.40 -6.41 -11.25
CA VAL A 295 -5.84 -5.18 -10.66
C VAL A 295 -6.75 -3.96 -10.85
N ASN A 296 -7.41 -3.86 -11.97
CA ASN A 296 -8.35 -2.79 -12.32
C ASN A 296 -9.67 -2.82 -11.53
N TRP A 297 -9.97 -3.93 -10.83
CA TRP A 297 -11.17 -4.08 -10.01
C TRP A 297 -10.94 -3.73 -8.53
N PHE A 298 -9.68 -3.70 -8.10
CA PHE A 298 -9.32 -3.60 -6.69
C PHE A 298 -8.40 -2.43 -6.35
N PHE A 299 -7.84 -1.76 -7.37
CA PHE A 299 -6.82 -0.74 -7.14
C PHE A 299 -7.02 0.50 -8.00
N LEU A 300 -6.72 1.64 -7.40
CA LEU A 300 -6.54 2.93 -8.04
C LEU A 300 -5.25 3.56 -7.51
N HIS A 301 -4.50 4.20 -8.40
CA HIS A 301 -3.30 4.93 -8.02
C HIS A 301 -3.26 6.31 -8.65
N LEU A 302 -3.02 7.33 -7.82
CA LEU A 302 -2.88 8.72 -8.23
C LEU A 302 -1.43 9.17 -8.07
N GLU A 303 -0.89 9.79 -9.09
CA GLU A 303 0.38 10.52 -9.07
C GLU A 303 0.13 12.02 -9.23
N GLN A 304 0.13 12.73 -8.10
CA GLN A 304 -0.15 14.17 -8.06
C GLN A 304 0.82 14.98 -8.94
N GLN A 305 2.11 14.66 -8.88
CA GLN A 305 3.15 15.41 -9.58
C GLN A 305 3.04 15.34 -11.10
N THR A 306 2.55 14.24 -11.62
CA THR A 306 2.39 14.00 -13.07
C THR A 306 0.96 14.19 -13.56
N ASP A 307 0.05 14.56 -12.67
CA ASP A 307 -1.39 14.67 -12.94
C ASP A 307 -1.95 13.38 -13.56
N THR A 308 -1.57 12.21 -13.02
CA THR A 308 -1.85 10.94 -13.69
C THR A 308 -2.58 9.95 -12.80
N VAL A 309 -3.52 9.20 -13.37
CA VAL A 309 -4.28 8.12 -12.71
C VAL A 309 -3.93 6.78 -13.35
N TYR A 310 -3.59 5.80 -12.52
CA TYR A 310 -3.29 4.42 -12.92
C TYR A 310 -4.12 3.41 -12.12
N HIS A 311 -4.12 2.15 -12.55
CA HIS A 311 -4.76 1.10 -11.78
C HIS A 311 -3.99 0.73 -10.51
N HIS A 312 -2.66 0.69 -10.57
CA HIS A 312 -1.83 0.34 -9.41
C HIS A 312 -0.41 0.92 -9.55
N GLN A 313 0.17 1.35 -8.44
CA GLN A 313 1.48 1.99 -8.37
C GLN A 313 2.61 1.13 -8.98
N THR A 314 2.66 -0.15 -8.63
CA THR A 314 3.74 -1.08 -9.02
C THR A 314 3.34 -2.03 -10.14
N CYS A 315 2.24 -1.76 -10.87
CA CYS A 315 1.82 -2.62 -11.97
C CYS A 315 2.87 -2.61 -13.10
N GLN A 316 3.45 -3.78 -13.40
CA GLN A 316 4.49 -3.91 -14.41
C GLN A 316 4.01 -3.52 -15.81
N ALA A 317 2.73 -3.73 -16.12
CA ALA A 317 2.13 -3.27 -17.38
C ALA A 317 2.13 -1.74 -17.51
N ARG A 318 2.10 -1.02 -16.37
CA ARG A 318 2.30 0.42 -16.31
C ARG A 318 3.77 0.78 -16.53
N LEU A 319 4.68 0.12 -15.81
CA LEU A 319 6.12 0.46 -15.80
C LEU A 319 6.80 0.21 -17.14
N ASP A 320 6.38 -0.82 -17.89
CA ASP A 320 6.93 -1.12 -19.21
C ASP A 320 6.19 -0.43 -20.37
N GLY A 321 5.20 0.40 -20.05
CA GLY A 321 4.43 1.16 -21.05
C GLY A 321 3.44 0.33 -21.87
N THR A 322 3.28 -0.97 -21.60
CA THR A 322 2.30 -1.81 -22.33
C THR A 322 0.87 -1.43 -21.99
N ARG A 323 0.67 -0.71 -20.86
CA ARG A 323 -0.59 -0.13 -20.47
C ARG A 323 -0.40 1.30 -19.98
N GLY A 324 -0.97 2.24 -20.70
CA GLY A 324 -0.98 3.65 -20.34
C GLY A 324 -1.81 3.96 -19.08
N PRO A 325 -1.81 5.22 -18.65
CA PRO A 325 -2.66 5.70 -17.57
C PRO A 325 -4.15 5.54 -17.89
N ILE A 326 -4.99 5.54 -16.86
CA ILE A 326 -6.44 5.63 -16.99
C ILE A 326 -6.82 7.02 -17.56
N GLY A 327 -6.13 8.06 -17.12
CA GLY A 327 -6.32 9.44 -17.53
C GLY A 327 -5.54 10.41 -16.65
N LYS A 328 -5.94 11.68 -16.71
CA LYS A 328 -5.40 12.75 -15.86
C LYS A 328 -6.29 12.96 -14.64
N ILE A 329 -5.71 13.25 -13.47
CA ILE A 329 -6.46 13.59 -12.26
C ILE A 329 -7.33 14.84 -12.53
N SER A 330 -6.78 15.81 -13.26
CA SER A 330 -7.50 17.04 -13.65
C SER A 330 -8.75 16.81 -14.51
N GLU A 331 -8.87 15.62 -15.12
CA GLU A 331 -10.03 15.17 -15.92
C GLU A 331 -10.90 14.15 -15.14
N GLY A 332 -10.91 14.20 -13.80
CA GLY A 332 -11.56 13.24 -12.94
C GLY A 332 -13.01 12.96 -13.29
N ASP A 333 -13.80 14.01 -13.56
CA ASP A 333 -15.22 13.88 -13.95
C ASP A 333 -15.42 12.97 -15.18
N LYS A 334 -14.54 13.10 -16.17
CA LYS A 334 -14.55 12.26 -17.37
C LYS A 334 -14.20 10.81 -17.04
N ILE A 335 -13.20 10.60 -16.17
CA ILE A 335 -12.80 9.26 -15.73
C ILE A 335 -13.95 8.57 -14.99
N VAL A 336 -14.65 9.30 -14.11
CA VAL A 336 -15.81 8.78 -13.37
C VAL A 336 -16.97 8.45 -14.32
N ALA A 337 -17.26 9.33 -15.29
CA ALA A 337 -18.31 9.10 -16.29
C ALA A 337 -18.00 7.85 -17.16
N ASP A 338 -16.74 7.70 -17.60
CA ASP A 338 -16.30 6.53 -18.36
C ASP A 338 -16.37 5.24 -17.53
N LEU A 339 -16.01 5.31 -16.24
CA LEU A 339 -16.14 4.18 -15.33
C LEU A 339 -17.60 3.76 -15.18
N ARG A 340 -18.51 4.72 -14.90
CA ARG A 340 -19.94 4.47 -14.76
C ARG A 340 -20.50 3.78 -15.99
N LYS A 341 -20.23 4.31 -17.18
CA LYS A 341 -20.65 3.73 -18.47
C LYS A 341 -20.14 2.30 -18.65
N LYS A 342 -18.87 2.02 -18.29
CA LYS A 342 -18.30 0.65 -18.38
C LYS A 342 -18.99 -0.30 -17.43
N LEU A 343 -19.23 0.11 -16.18
CA LEU A 343 -19.89 -0.74 -15.19
C LEU A 343 -21.35 -1.02 -15.56
N GLU A 344 -22.08 -0.02 -16.03
CA GLU A 344 -23.46 -0.16 -16.52
C GLU A 344 -23.56 -1.09 -17.72
N SER A 345 -22.58 -1.06 -18.63
CA SER A 345 -22.54 -1.96 -19.79
C SER A 345 -21.97 -3.36 -19.46
N GLY A 346 -21.51 -3.59 -18.25
CA GLY A 346 -20.85 -4.83 -17.84
C GLY A 346 -19.47 -5.06 -18.48
N THR A 347 -18.87 -4.05 -19.09
CA THR A 347 -17.62 -4.17 -19.84
C THR A 347 -16.44 -3.65 -19.03
N MET A 348 -15.93 -4.42 -18.09
CA MET A 348 -14.64 -4.10 -17.46
C MET A 348 -13.49 -4.85 -18.14
N PRO A 349 -12.51 -4.14 -18.69
CA PRO A 349 -11.40 -4.81 -19.35
C PRO A 349 -10.54 -5.57 -18.33
N THR A 350 -10.27 -6.82 -18.63
CA THR A 350 -9.28 -7.63 -17.92
C THR A 350 -7.88 -7.11 -18.26
N VAL A 351 -6.99 -7.04 -17.28
CA VAL A 351 -5.59 -6.81 -17.51
C VAL A 351 -4.89 -8.14 -17.76
N ILE A 352 -4.29 -8.30 -18.93
CA ILE A 352 -3.42 -9.44 -19.21
C ILE A 352 -2.01 -9.05 -18.81
N CYS A 353 -1.40 -9.83 -17.89
CA CYS A 353 -0.05 -9.54 -17.41
C CYS A 353 0.98 -9.72 -18.55
N PRO A 354 1.79 -8.71 -18.88
CA PRO A 354 2.76 -8.79 -19.96
C PRO A 354 4.07 -9.43 -19.51
N ARG A 355 4.31 -9.58 -18.22
CA ARG A 355 5.59 -9.96 -17.63
C ARG A 355 5.58 -11.35 -17.05
N GLN A 356 6.73 -12.02 -17.11
CA GLN A 356 6.96 -13.29 -16.42
C GLN A 356 6.91 -13.10 -14.90
N THR A 357 7.53 -12.06 -14.38
CA THR A 357 7.49 -11.68 -12.95
C THR A 357 6.59 -10.50 -12.73
N CYS A 358 5.82 -10.52 -11.65
CA CYS A 358 4.96 -9.42 -11.25
C CYS A 358 5.42 -8.83 -9.93
N GLY A 359 6.00 -7.63 -9.98
CA GLY A 359 6.37 -6.85 -8.79
C GLY A 359 5.19 -6.11 -8.13
N CYS A 360 4.00 -6.11 -8.76
CA CYS A 360 2.82 -5.40 -8.23
C CYS A 360 2.19 -6.07 -7.00
N GLY A 361 2.86 -7.07 -6.45
CA GLY A 361 2.30 -7.88 -5.39
C GLY A 361 1.24 -8.87 -5.91
N LEU A 362 1.07 -9.93 -5.20
CA LEU A 362 0.14 -11.00 -5.52
C LEU A 362 -1.28 -10.72 -5.01
N CYS A 363 -1.55 -9.47 -4.60
CA CYS A 363 -2.76 -9.08 -3.89
C CYS A 363 -3.99 -9.05 -4.78
N ALA A 364 -3.83 -8.83 -6.09
CA ALA A 364 -4.95 -8.87 -7.02
C ALA A 364 -5.24 -10.32 -7.42
N PRO A 365 -6.49 -10.79 -7.31
CA PRO A 365 -6.91 -12.08 -7.85
C PRO A 365 -6.56 -12.21 -9.33
N LYS A 366 -6.09 -13.40 -9.73
CA LYS A 366 -5.65 -13.65 -11.10
C LYS A 366 -5.72 -15.12 -11.49
N SER A 367 -5.86 -15.41 -12.78
CA SER A 367 -5.84 -16.78 -13.32
C SER A 367 -5.35 -16.82 -14.75
N MET A 368 -4.69 -17.93 -15.14
CA MET A 368 -4.42 -18.24 -16.54
C MET A 368 -5.73 -18.53 -17.29
N ASP A 369 -6.63 -19.26 -16.66
CA ASP A 369 -7.92 -19.62 -17.20
C ASP A 369 -8.92 -18.46 -17.04
N LYS A 370 -9.50 -18.05 -18.17
CA LYS A 370 -10.44 -16.92 -18.20
C LYS A 370 -11.74 -17.22 -17.44
N GLU A 371 -12.24 -18.43 -17.48
CA GLU A 371 -13.47 -18.82 -16.80
C GLU A 371 -13.25 -18.84 -15.27
N LYS A 372 -12.15 -19.45 -14.82
CA LYS A 372 -11.75 -19.40 -13.40
C LYS A 372 -11.53 -17.97 -12.94
N TYR A 373 -10.87 -17.13 -13.74
CA TYR A 373 -10.72 -15.71 -13.44
C TYR A 373 -12.07 -15.02 -13.26
N MET A 374 -13.01 -15.22 -14.18
CA MET A 374 -14.35 -14.63 -14.07
C MET A 374 -15.11 -15.12 -12.82
N ASN A 375 -14.96 -16.38 -12.43
CA ASN A 375 -15.56 -16.91 -11.20
C ASN A 375 -14.93 -16.28 -9.94
N ILE A 376 -13.61 -16.08 -9.92
CA ILE A 376 -12.94 -15.36 -8.83
C ILE A 376 -13.45 -13.93 -8.72
N VAL A 377 -13.54 -13.21 -9.83
CA VAL A 377 -14.04 -11.82 -9.87
C VAL A 377 -15.50 -11.74 -9.42
N LYS A 378 -16.36 -12.68 -9.85
CA LYS A 378 -17.76 -12.78 -9.43
C LYS A 378 -17.94 -12.91 -7.91
N ASN A 379 -17.02 -13.60 -7.23
CA ASN A 379 -17.06 -13.73 -5.78
C ASN A 379 -16.83 -12.41 -5.03
N HIS A 380 -16.24 -11.41 -5.70
CA HIS A 380 -15.89 -10.12 -5.11
C HIS A 380 -16.75 -8.96 -5.60
N ILE A 381 -17.44 -9.16 -6.72
CA ILE A 381 -18.21 -8.12 -7.42
C ILE A 381 -19.63 -8.62 -7.63
N ASP A 382 -20.59 -7.71 -7.61
CA ASP A 382 -21.99 -8.05 -7.85
C ASP A 382 -22.17 -8.68 -9.25
N THR A 383 -22.79 -9.85 -9.28
CA THR A 383 -22.91 -10.68 -10.49
C THR A 383 -23.70 -10.03 -11.61
N GLY A 384 -24.57 -9.08 -11.30
CA GLY A 384 -25.36 -8.36 -12.31
C GLY A 384 -24.50 -7.66 -13.37
N VAL A 385 -23.31 -7.20 -13.00
CA VAL A 385 -22.37 -6.56 -13.93
C VAL A 385 -21.70 -7.58 -14.87
N LEU A 386 -21.43 -8.79 -14.38
CA LEU A 386 -20.69 -9.80 -15.13
C LEU A 386 -21.59 -10.65 -16.01
N ASP A 387 -22.86 -10.82 -15.65
CA ASP A 387 -23.82 -11.57 -16.47
C ASP A 387 -24.17 -10.86 -17.78
N ALA A 388 -24.07 -9.53 -17.80
CA ALA A 388 -24.21 -8.76 -19.03
C ALA A 388 -23.10 -9.06 -20.06
N ASN A 389 -21.90 -9.43 -19.61
CA ASN A 389 -20.78 -9.80 -20.48
C ASN A 389 -20.88 -11.23 -21.04
N ASN A 390 -21.62 -12.12 -20.40
CA ASN A 390 -21.82 -13.49 -20.84
C ASN A 390 -22.95 -13.61 -21.87
N ARG A 391 -23.69 -12.52 -22.16
CA ARG A 391 -24.79 -12.49 -23.12
C ARG A 391 -24.41 -11.98 -24.51
N LYS A 392 -23.09 -11.81 -24.77
CA LYS A 392 -22.59 -11.39 -26.10
C LYS A 392 -21.67 -12.45 -26.70
#